data_97dc4f1b8a32f02688bb4292968e97de
#
_entry.id   97dc4f1b8a32f02688bb4292968e97de
#
_cell.length_a   1.000
_cell.length_b   1.000
_cell.length_c   1.000
_cell.angle_alpha   90.00
_cell.angle_beta   90.00
_cell.angle_gamma   90.00
#
_symmetry.space_group_name_H-M   'P 1'
#
loop_
_entity.id
_entity.type
_entity.pdbx_description
1 polymer ?
#
loop_
_entity_poly.entity_id
_entity_poly.type
_entity_poly.pdbx_seq_one_letter_code
_entity_poly.pdbx_strand_id
1 'polypeptide(L)'
;HAIQEGGNDAESVLAHWQKAVRHTRRARYDVLEFSVALNMERVAKISESYKGYEILASSIIPNYFKHQKSIRAISEELETVHELDKESPVYVKLCEKHIRVAKDFIHDFDAAQEVLFSAIAHKEAERAEGARQRKDDRQLSWLQLILSCIISAILGVLATCAVAAF
;
A
#
# COMPACT_ATOMS: atom_id res chain seq x y z
N HIS A 1 -32.77 21.67 -61.49
CA HIS A 1 -32.52 22.31 -60.13
C HIS A 1 -32.75 21.36 -58.93
N ALA A 2 -33.20 20.11 -59.12
CA ALA A 2 -33.51 19.18 -58.00
C ALA A 2 -32.36 18.24 -57.57
N ILE A 3 -31.16 18.34 -58.18
CA ILE A 3 -30.06 17.40 -57.87
C ILE A 3 -29.07 17.98 -56.82
N GLN A 4 -29.16 19.25 -56.49
CA GLN A 4 -28.21 19.92 -55.56
C GLN A 4 -28.62 19.86 -54.06
N GLU A 5 -29.87 19.59 -53.74
CA GLU A 5 -30.35 19.52 -52.32
C GLU A 5 -30.01 18.22 -51.63
N GLY A 6 -29.90 17.09 -52.35
CA GLY A 6 -29.57 15.79 -51.75
C GLY A 6 -28.11 15.61 -51.31
N GLY A 7 -27.19 16.43 -51.84
CA GLY A 7 -25.76 16.37 -51.47
C GLY A 7 -25.44 16.97 -50.12
N ASN A 8 -26.12 18.06 -49.75
CA ASN A 8 -25.92 18.77 -48.46
C ASN A 8 -26.39 17.95 -47.25
N ASP A 9 -27.46 17.16 -47.39
CA ASP A 9 -27.99 16.33 -46.32
C ASP A 9 -27.04 15.14 -46.01
N ALA A 10 -26.50 14.51 -47.03
CA ALA A 10 -25.58 13.36 -46.82
C ALA A 10 -24.26 13.82 -46.18
N GLU A 11 -23.71 14.98 -46.56
CA GLU A 11 -22.50 15.55 -45.98
C GLU A 11 -22.71 15.98 -44.52
N SER A 12 -23.86 16.58 -44.20
CA SER A 12 -24.27 16.93 -42.85
C SER A 12 -24.41 15.68 -41.94
N VAL A 13 -25.05 14.62 -42.45
CA VAL A 13 -25.19 13.35 -41.73
C VAL A 13 -23.82 12.72 -41.46
N LEU A 14 -22.92 12.70 -42.44
CA LEU A 14 -21.56 12.18 -42.29
C LEU A 14 -20.77 12.96 -41.24
N ALA A 15 -20.86 14.28 -41.22
CA ALA A 15 -20.21 15.14 -40.24
C ALA A 15 -20.73 14.86 -38.80
N HIS A 16 -22.01 14.64 -38.64
CA HIS A 16 -22.61 14.28 -37.35
C HIS A 16 -22.13 12.89 -36.87
N TRP A 17 -22.09 11.91 -37.73
CA TRP A 17 -21.53 10.58 -37.42
C TRP A 17 -20.06 10.65 -37.03
N GLN A 18 -19.24 11.39 -37.75
CA GLN A 18 -17.83 11.57 -37.39
C GLN A 18 -17.66 12.23 -36.03
N LYS A 19 -18.51 13.23 -35.73
CA LYS A 19 -18.52 13.87 -34.40
C LYS A 19 -18.94 12.88 -33.30
N ALA A 20 -19.98 12.08 -33.52
CA ALA A 20 -20.41 11.07 -32.56
C ALA A 20 -19.33 10.01 -32.28
N VAL A 21 -18.64 9.53 -33.33
CA VAL A 21 -17.52 8.57 -33.20
C VAL A 21 -16.38 9.18 -32.38
N ARG A 22 -16.03 10.46 -32.61
CA ARG A 22 -15.00 11.14 -31.82
C ARG A 22 -15.40 11.26 -30.35
N HIS A 23 -16.63 11.65 -30.05
CA HIS A 23 -17.12 11.73 -28.66
C HIS A 23 -17.11 10.36 -27.97
N THR A 24 -17.56 9.31 -28.64
CA THR A 24 -17.54 7.95 -28.09
C THR A 24 -16.12 7.47 -27.81
N ARG A 25 -15.18 7.75 -28.72
CA ARG A 25 -13.78 7.42 -28.53
C ARG A 25 -13.20 8.15 -27.32
N ARG A 26 -13.43 9.46 -27.21
CA ARG A 26 -12.98 10.24 -26.05
C ARG A 26 -13.56 9.73 -24.74
N ALA A 27 -14.86 9.48 -24.68
CA ALA A 27 -15.51 8.93 -23.50
C ALA A 27 -14.89 7.59 -23.08
N ARG A 28 -14.50 6.73 -24.01
CA ARG A 28 -13.80 5.48 -23.71
C ARG A 28 -12.46 5.74 -23.00
N TYR A 29 -11.67 6.70 -23.46
CA TYR A 29 -10.41 7.05 -22.81
C TYR A 29 -10.62 7.60 -21.40
N ASP A 30 -11.56 8.52 -21.24
CA ASP A 30 -11.89 9.12 -19.94
C ASP A 30 -12.29 8.03 -18.91
N VAL A 31 -13.09 7.04 -19.34
CA VAL A 31 -13.47 5.90 -18.48
C VAL A 31 -12.27 5.02 -18.12
N LEU A 32 -11.37 4.77 -19.04
CA LEU A 32 -10.17 3.98 -18.78
C LEU A 32 -9.22 4.69 -17.82
N GLU A 33 -8.95 5.98 -18.03
CA GLU A 33 -8.14 6.80 -17.12
C GLU A 33 -8.72 6.82 -15.70
N PHE A 34 -10.02 7.06 -15.59
CA PHE A 34 -10.72 7.03 -14.31
C PHE A 34 -10.62 5.66 -13.63
N SER A 35 -10.77 4.59 -14.41
CA SER A 35 -10.66 3.21 -13.89
C SER A 35 -9.24 2.90 -13.41
N VAL A 36 -8.21 3.36 -14.11
CA VAL A 36 -6.81 3.24 -13.66
C VAL A 36 -6.61 3.99 -12.35
N ALA A 37 -7.01 5.27 -12.29
CA ALA A 37 -6.85 6.09 -11.10
C ALA A 37 -7.56 5.48 -9.87
N LEU A 38 -8.79 5.00 -10.04
CA LEU A 38 -9.56 4.35 -8.96
C LEU A 38 -8.88 3.08 -8.45
N ASN A 39 -8.36 2.23 -9.36
CA ASN A 39 -7.65 1.03 -8.95
C ASN A 39 -6.32 1.35 -8.27
N MET A 40 -5.58 2.37 -8.73
CA MET A 40 -4.34 2.83 -8.07
C MET A 40 -4.62 3.33 -6.65
N GLU A 41 -5.66 4.13 -6.46
CA GLU A 41 -6.07 4.59 -5.12
C GLU A 41 -6.41 3.41 -4.20
N ARG A 42 -7.14 2.41 -4.72
CA ARG A 42 -7.48 1.21 -3.94
C ARG A 42 -6.24 0.39 -3.58
N VAL A 43 -5.32 0.18 -4.52
CA VAL A 43 -4.04 -0.49 -4.27
C VAL A 43 -3.21 0.26 -3.22
N ALA A 44 -3.16 1.59 -3.30
CA ALA A 44 -2.45 2.42 -2.33
C ALA A 44 -3.06 2.29 -0.91
N LYS A 45 -4.39 2.35 -0.78
CA LYS A 45 -5.10 2.14 0.49
C LYS A 45 -4.83 0.75 1.08
N ILE A 46 -4.84 -0.29 0.25
CA ILE A 46 -4.49 -1.65 0.65
C ILE A 46 -3.06 -1.69 1.18
N SER A 47 -2.11 -1.13 0.43
CA SER A 47 -0.69 -1.12 0.82
C SER A 47 -0.46 -0.34 2.13
N GLU A 48 -1.17 0.75 2.36
CA GLU A 48 -1.10 1.51 3.62
C GLU A 48 -1.68 0.73 4.80
N SER A 49 -2.67 -0.15 4.58
CA SER A 49 -3.32 -0.92 5.66
C SER A 49 -2.41 -1.94 6.35
N TYR A 50 -1.33 -2.37 5.71
CA TYR A 50 -0.33 -3.28 6.28
C TYR A 50 1.08 -2.69 6.31
N LYS A 51 1.20 -1.38 6.26
CA LYS A 51 2.48 -0.66 6.31
C LYS A 51 3.32 -1.06 7.53
N GLY A 52 4.59 -1.37 7.30
CA GLY A 52 5.50 -1.92 8.30
C GLY A 52 5.36 -3.44 8.52
N TYR A 53 4.47 -4.10 7.79
CA TYR A 53 4.26 -5.55 7.80
C TYR A 53 4.38 -6.18 6.40
N GLU A 54 5.14 -5.54 5.49
CA GLU A 54 5.27 -5.94 4.08
C GLU A 54 5.81 -7.38 3.93
N ILE A 55 6.74 -7.79 4.81
CA ILE A 55 7.28 -9.15 4.83
C ILE A 55 6.17 -10.16 5.19
N LEU A 56 5.33 -9.82 6.16
CA LEU A 56 4.20 -10.65 6.56
C LEU A 56 3.16 -10.72 5.43
N ALA A 57 2.81 -9.56 4.84
CA ALA A 57 1.92 -9.48 3.70
C ALA A 57 2.41 -10.33 2.54
N SER A 58 3.72 -10.30 2.23
CA SER A 58 4.30 -11.09 1.15
C SER A 58 4.28 -12.61 1.38
N SER A 59 4.17 -13.06 2.63
CA SER A 59 4.04 -14.47 2.97
C SER A 59 2.59 -14.98 2.94
N ILE A 60 1.62 -14.08 3.00
CA ILE A 60 0.18 -14.42 3.12
C ILE A 60 -0.56 -14.11 1.82
N ILE A 61 -0.29 -12.98 1.17
CA ILE A 61 -0.95 -12.60 -0.08
C ILE A 61 -0.30 -13.34 -1.25
N PRO A 62 -1.06 -14.11 -2.03
CA PRO A 62 -0.53 -14.82 -3.20
C PRO A 62 0.12 -13.86 -4.21
N ASN A 63 1.23 -14.26 -4.78
CA ASN A 63 1.94 -13.50 -5.82
C ASN A 63 2.27 -12.02 -5.47
N TYR A 64 2.33 -11.65 -4.19
CA TYR A 64 2.51 -10.28 -3.71
C TYR A 64 3.58 -9.49 -4.47
N PHE A 65 4.82 -9.97 -4.49
CA PHE A 65 5.92 -9.28 -5.19
C PHE A 65 5.73 -9.19 -6.70
N LYS A 66 5.11 -10.19 -7.31
CA LYS A 66 4.80 -10.18 -8.75
C LYS A 66 3.78 -9.09 -9.08
N HIS A 67 2.73 -8.95 -8.27
CA HIS A 67 1.73 -7.90 -8.43
C HIS A 67 2.35 -6.52 -8.24
N GLN A 68 3.08 -6.29 -7.15
CA GLN A 68 3.73 -5.01 -6.87
C GLN A 68 4.68 -4.59 -7.99
N LYS A 69 5.54 -5.50 -8.45
CA LYS A 69 6.45 -5.24 -9.57
C LYS A 69 5.71 -4.93 -10.86
N SER A 70 4.64 -5.68 -11.16
CA SER A 70 3.86 -5.49 -12.39
C SER A 70 3.08 -4.18 -12.38
N ILE A 71 2.44 -3.82 -11.25
CA ILE A 71 1.71 -2.56 -11.11
C ILE A 71 2.67 -1.39 -11.31
N ARG A 72 3.83 -1.40 -10.65
CA ARG A 72 4.83 -0.35 -10.76
C ARG A 72 5.36 -0.21 -12.19
N ALA A 73 5.77 -1.30 -12.82
CA ALA A 73 6.30 -1.28 -14.18
C ALA A 73 5.28 -0.74 -15.20
N ILE A 74 3.99 -1.15 -15.08
CA ILE A 74 2.94 -0.67 -15.97
C ILE A 74 2.60 0.80 -15.69
N SER A 75 2.65 1.25 -14.44
CA SER A 75 2.42 2.66 -14.08
C SER A 75 3.50 3.56 -14.69
N GLU A 76 4.78 3.18 -14.59
CA GLU A 76 5.90 3.90 -15.20
C GLU A 76 5.76 3.95 -16.75
N GLU A 77 5.31 2.85 -17.36
CA GLU A 77 5.06 2.79 -18.81
C GLU A 77 3.85 3.66 -19.24
N LEU A 78 2.77 3.69 -18.43
CA LEU A 78 1.60 4.53 -18.65
C LEU A 78 1.93 6.03 -18.60
N GLU A 79 2.73 6.47 -17.63
CA GLU A 79 3.19 7.86 -17.53
C GLU A 79 3.93 8.28 -18.81
N THR A 80 4.87 7.45 -19.28
CA THR A 80 5.66 7.72 -20.48
C THR A 80 4.78 7.83 -21.73
N VAL A 81 3.82 6.92 -21.91
CA VAL A 81 2.94 6.92 -23.11
C VAL A 81 1.90 8.04 -23.04
N HIS A 82 1.42 8.38 -21.85
CA HIS A 82 0.46 9.47 -21.65
C HIS A 82 1.01 10.83 -22.11
N GLU A 83 2.30 11.08 -21.90
CA GLU A 83 2.96 12.30 -22.34
C GLU A 83 3.07 12.40 -23.88
N LEU A 84 3.15 11.23 -24.55
CA LEU A 84 3.38 11.16 -26.00
C LEU A 84 2.08 11.14 -26.81
N ASP A 85 1.14 10.28 -26.48
CA ASP A 85 -0.14 10.12 -27.24
C ASP A 85 -1.20 9.36 -26.43
N LYS A 86 -2.11 10.12 -25.77
CA LYS A 86 -3.24 9.57 -25.01
C LYS A 86 -4.24 8.75 -25.84
N GLU A 87 -4.37 9.04 -27.13
CA GLU A 87 -5.33 8.39 -28.02
C GLU A 87 -4.77 7.13 -28.70
N SER A 88 -3.53 6.75 -28.38
CA SER A 88 -2.90 5.62 -29.04
C SER A 88 -3.52 4.27 -28.59
N PRO A 89 -3.61 3.30 -29.50
CA PRO A 89 -4.01 1.93 -29.13
C PRO A 89 -3.09 1.28 -28.09
N VAL A 90 -1.85 1.75 -27.98
CA VAL A 90 -0.86 1.29 -26.99
C VAL A 90 -1.29 1.73 -25.61
N TYR A 91 -1.67 3.00 -25.45
CA TYR A 91 -2.17 3.53 -24.18
C TYR A 91 -3.40 2.76 -23.67
N VAL A 92 -4.38 2.51 -24.56
CA VAL A 92 -5.57 1.71 -24.22
C VAL A 92 -5.19 0.33 -23.69
N LYS A 93 -4.30 -0.38 -24.38
CA LYS A 93 -3.84 -1.72 -23.95
C LYS A 93 -3.12 -1.69 -22.61
N LEU A 94 -2.34 -0.64 -22.35
CA LEU A 94 -1.66 -0.46 -21.06
C LEU A 94 -2.63 -0.19 -19.94
N CYS A 95 -3.64 0.67 -20.16
CA CYS A 95 -4.72 0.89 -19.19
C CYS A 95 -5.46 -0.41 -18.86
N GLU A 96 -5.87 -1.18 -19.87
CA GLU A 96 -6.55 -2.46 -19.70
C GLU A 96 -5.68 -3.47 -18.94
N LYS A 97 -4.38 -3.53 -19.25
CA LYS A 97 -3.40 -4.38 -18.55
C LYS A 97 -3.24 -3.96 -17.09
N HIS A 98 -3.13 -2.64 -16.84
CA HIS A 98 -3.03 -2.10 -15.48
C HIS A 98 -4.26 -2.45 -14.64
N ILE A 99 -5.45 -2.19 -15.19
CA ILE A 99 -6.72 -2.50 -14.51
C ILE A 99 -6.81 -3.99 -14.15
N ARG A 100 -6.39 -4.88 -15.05
CA ARG A 100 -6.38 -6.32 -14.80
C ARG A 100 -5.45 -6.69 -13.66
N VAL A 101 -4.18 -6.27 -13.71
CA VAL A 101 -3.19 -6.60 -12.68
C VAL A 101 -3.57 -6.02 -11.32
N ALA A 102 -4.11 -4.80 -11.29
CA ALA A 102 -4.59 -4.19 -10.06
C ALA A 102 -5.78 -4.96 -9.47
N LYS A 103 -6.74 -5.39 -10.30
CA LYS A 103 -7.87 -6.22 -9.86
C LYS A 103 -7.44 -7.58 -9.34
N ASP A 104 -6.47 -8.24 -9.99
CA ASP A 104 -5.92 -9.51 -9.55
C ASP A 104 -5.27 -9.36 -8.15
N PHE A 105 -4.50 -8.30 -7.94
CA PHE A 105 -3.92 -7.99 -6.63
C PHE A 105 -5.00 -7.72 -5.56
N ILE A 106 -6.01 -6.90 -5.89
CA ILE A 106 -7.12 -6.60 -4.99
C ILE A 106 -7.87 -7.88 -4.60
N HIS A 107 -8.12 -8.76 -5.57
CA HIS A 107 -8.78 -10.04 -5.34
C HIS A 107 -7.96 -10.96 -4.40
N ASP A 108 -6.65 -11.09 -4.67
CA ASP A 108 -5.75 -11.88 -3.84
C ASP A 108 -5.65 -11.31 -2.42
N PHE A 109 -5.67 -9.97 -2.27
CA PHE A 109 -5.72 -9.31 -0.98
C PHE A 109 -7.04 -9.57 -0.25
N ASP A 110 -8.18 -9.37 -0.92
CA ASP A 110 -9.51 -9.56 -0.33
C ASP A 110 -9.69 -11.00 0.20
N ALA A 111 -9.10 -11.99 -0.50
CA ALA A 111 -9.09 -13.39 -0.06
C ALA A 111 -8.16 -13.65 1.15
N ALA A 112 -7.12 -12.86 1.31
CA ALA A 112 -6.08 -13.05 2.33
C ALA A 112 -6.23 -12.11 3.54
N GLN A 113 -7.07 -11.07 3.47
CA GLN A 113 -7.11 -9.96 4.42
C GLN A 113 -7.38 -10.38 5.88
N GLU A 114 -8.29 -11.33 6.11
CA GLU A 114 -8.61 -11.79 7.48
C GLU A 114 -7.40 -12.46 8.14
N VAL A 115 -6.71 -13.33 7.39
CA VAL A 115 -5.51 -14.00 7.86
C VAL A 115 -4.39 -13.00 8.10
N LEU A 116 -4.23 -12.03 7.21
CA LEU A 116 -3.21 -10.98 7.32
C LEU A 116 -3.44 -10.12 8.56
N PHE A 117 -4.64 -9.61 8.76
CA PHE A 117 -4.93 -8.75 9.92
C PHE A 117 -4.88 -9.50 11.24
N SER A 118 -5.30 -10.77 11.28
CA SER A 118 -5.11 -11.64 12.45
C SER A 118 -3.63 -11.82 12.77
N ALA A 119 -2.80 -12.07 11.78
CA ALA A 119 -1.36 -12.22 11.97
C ALA A 119 -0.66 -10.91 12.38
N ILE A 120 -1.11 -9.76 11.88
CA ILE A 120 -0.64 -8.44 12.32
C ILE A 120 -0.99 -8.22 13.77
N ALA A 121 -2.25 -8.44 14.17
CA ALA A 121 -2.71 -8.29 15.55
C ALA A 121 -1.91 -9.18 16.52
N HIS A 122 -1.62 -10.42 16.13
CA HIS A 122 -0.78 -11.33 16.94
C HIS A 122 0.64 -10.77 17.12
N LYS A 123 1.27 -10.29 16.03
CA LYS A 123 2.61 -9.66 16.13
C LYS A 123 2.63 -8.39 16.95
N GLU A 124 1.58 -7.60 16.91
CA GLU A 124 1.46 -6.41 17.77
C GLU A 124 1.32 -6.78 19.24
N ALA A 125 0.53 -7.83 19.55
CA ALA A 125 0.42 -8.36 20.91
C ALA A 125 1.76 -8.87 21.43
N GLU A 126 2.50 -9.66 20.66
CA GLU A 126 3.86 -10.13 21.00
C GLU A 126 4.82 -8.97 21.27
N ARG A 127 4.78 -7.92 20.43
CA ARG A 127 5.62 -6.72 20.62
C ARG A 127 5.25 -5.98 21.90
N ALA A 128 3.95 -5.87 22.21
CA ALA A 128 3.46 -5.21 23.42
C ALA A 128 3.87 -6.00 24.68
N GLU A 129 3.76 -7.32 24.67
CA GLU A 129 4.23 -8.18 25.76
C GLU A 129 5.74 -8.07 25.97
N GLY A 130 6.53 -8.17 24.92
CA GLY A 130 7.97 -8.01 25.01
C GLY A 130 8.42 -6.61 25.44
N ALA A 131 7.62 -5.57 25.18
CA ALA A 131 7.86 -4.23 25.70
C ALA A 131 7.55 -4.12 27.20
N ARG A 132 6.47 -4.76 27.68
CA ARG A 132 6.11 -4.84 29.12
C ARG A 132 7.18 -5.59 29.88
N GLN A 133 7.57 -6.75 29.40
CA GLN A 133 8.60 -7.58 30.03
C GLN A 133 9.93 -6.85 30.18
N ARG A 134 10.40 -6.13 29.15
CA ARG A 134 11.58 -5.29 29.22
C ARG A 134 11.48 -4.13 30.22
N LYS A 135 10.28 -3.60 30.43
CA LYS A 135 10.03 -2.55 31.44
C LYS A 135 10.11 -3.13 32.85
N ASP A 136 9.53 -4.31 33.06
CA ASP A 136 9.56 -5.01 34.35
C ASP A 136 10.98 -5.46 34.71
N ASP A 137 11.74 -5.98 33.73
CA ASP A 137 13.15 -6.35 33.92
C ASP A 137 14.03 -5.15 34.31
N ARG A 138 13.77 -3.98 33.70
CA ARG A 138 14.46 -2.75 34.09
C ARG A 138 14.11 -2.32 35.51
N GLN A 139 12.85 -2.40 35.92
CA GLN A 139 12.43 -2.06 37.28
C GLN A 139 13.06 -3.00 38.31
N LEU A 140 13.08 -4.32 38.05
CA LEU A 140 13.75 -5.30 38.88
C LEU A 140 15.25 -5.05 38.98
N SER A 141 15.92 -4.74 37.92
CA SER A 141 17.33 -4.39 37.89
C SER A 141 17.65 -3.14 38.73
N TRP A 142 16.81 -2.09 38.65
CA TRP A 142 16.93 -0.90 39.49
C TRP A 142 16.74 -1.21 40.98
N LEU A 143 15.74 -2.03 41.33
CA LEU A 143 15.51 -2.47 42.73
C LEU A 143 16.69 -3.27 43.27
N GLN A 144 17.28 -4.15 42.47
CA GLN A 144 18.48 -4.90 42.85
C GLN A 144 19.68 -3.98 43.09
N LEU A 145 19.89 -2.96 42.28
CA LEU A 145 20.94 -1.96 42.44
C LEU A 145 20.75 -1.17 43.74
N ILE A 146 19.53 -0.70 44.02
CA ILE A 146 19.23 0.04 45.24
C ILE A 146 19.47 -0.86 46.45
N LEU A 147 18.99 -2.10 46.45
CA LEU A 147 19.17 -3.04 47.53
C LEU A 147 20.65 -3.35 47.79
N SER A 148 21.42 -3.56 46.75
CA SER A 148 22.86 -3.76 46.82
C SER A 148 23.62 -2.54 47.42
N CYS A 149 23.21 -1.32 47.05
CA CYS A 149 23.76 -0.10 47.65
C CYS A 149 23.45 0.02 49.11
N ILE A 150 22.22 -0.29 49.53
CA ILE A 150 21.81 -0.24 50.95
C ILE A 150 22.59 -1.27 51.76
N ILE A 151 22.70 -2.51 51.31
CA ILE A 151 23.46 -3.56 51.99
C ILE A 151 24.92 -3.16 52.10
N SER A 152 25.54 -2.63 51.06
CA SER A 152 26.92 -2.18 51.07
C SER A 152 27.16 -1.03 52.08
N ALA A 153 26.21 -0.09 52.16
CA ALA A 153 26.26 1.00 53.13
C ALA A 153 26.18 0.50 54.58
N ILE A 154 25.24 -0.45 54.86
CA ILE A 154 25.11 -1.05 56.18
C ILE A 154 26.36 -1.80 56.61
N LEU A 155 26.91 -2.62 55.71
CA LEU A 155 28.16 -3.34 55.95
C LEU A 155 29.34 -2.40 56.18
N GLY A 156 29.42 -1.30 55.47
CA GLY A 156 30.45 -0.24 55.66
C GLY A 156 30.36 0.40 57.03
N VAL A 157 29.15 0.74 57.48
CA VAL A 157 28.94 1.32 58.84
C VAL A 157 29.33 0.32 59.95
N LEU A 158 28.90 -0.93 59.82
CA LEU A 158 29.23 -1.98 60.78
C LEU A 158 30.76 -2.23 60.88
N ALA A 159 31.43 -2.22 59.74
CA ALA A 159 32.92 -2.35 59.71
C ALA A 159 33.64 -1.17 60.39
N THR A 160 33.17 0.06 60.17
CA THR A 160 33.73 1.24 60.83
C THR A 160 33.46 1.27 62.33
N CYS A 161 32.30 0.87 62.77
CA CYS A 161 31.98 0.74 64.20
C CYS A 161 32.82 -0.35 64.89
N ALA A 162 33.08 -1.48 64.22
CA ALA A 162 33.93 -2.54 64.76
C ALA A 162 35.39 -2.11 64.93
N VAL A 163 35.93 -1.33 63.99
CA VAL A 163 37.30 -0.78 64.08
C VAL A 163 37.44 0.30 65.16
N ALA A 164 36.37 1.06 65.44
CA ALA A 164 36.39 2.11 66.46
C ALA A 164 36.23 1.54 67.88
N ALA A 165 35.85 0.27 68.05
CA ALA A 165 35.63 -0.41 69.32
C ALA A 165 36.88 -1.16 69.87
N PHE A 166 37.94 -1.22 69.08
CA PHE A 166 39.24 -1.74 69.42
C PHE A 166 40.29 -0.62 69.56
#